data_0064efadbc41ebbe081f3ed79b5a72d5
#
_entry.id   0064efadbc41ebbe081f3ed79b5a72d5
#
_cell.length_a   1.000
_cell.length_b   1.000
_cell.length_c   1.000
_cell.angle_alpha   90.00
_cell.angle_beta   90.00
_cell.angle_gamma   90.00
#
_symmetry.space_group_name_H-M   'P 1'
#
loop_
_entity.id
_entity.type
_entity.pdbx_description
1 polymer ?
#
loop_
_entity_poly.entity_id
_entity_poly.type
_entity_poly.pdbx_seq_one_letter_code
_entity_poly.pdbx_strand_id
1 'polypeptide(L)'
;MQTLHGYTVDETQWKSKGGGGQCNIAKKGGKEYFIKRLAFPRYPDSDNFKGAFKQQKIDICNDWYRRRQEIIRAIPGSGTGTTVKPIEYFREGPCYYEVANLIDVTSIPYDEIYKESKEDKARVMLTVAMSLADLQGIVHGDLDPRNILISRVAGSKNLVTKLIDFSDSFFENDPPETIMSKDFWWSPEVAFYSKAAASGVSPNPYKKYISCKADVFSLGIVFHQYCAKGGKPPICTKAQPWQEFNTGKTPQIASEIEPEFRALISDMLECEPSKRPAMAEVHKRLLQILKPEMGKKNVEEEQKKREAEEHQRQLEIERQKTEEEERRRKVSEEYQQKLDEEQEKVGSSGLTVGNGVKRARIHEKNPRKVVLTFENGREQIMDLNLAAKLGYVKN
;
A
#
# COMPACT_ATOMS: atom_id res chain seq x y z
N MET A 1 40.44 5.21 -16.56
CA MET A 1 39.68 4.08 -15.96
C MET A 1 39.73 4.24 -14.46
N GLN A 2 38.57 4.19 -13.80
CA GLN A 2 38.43 4.23 -12.35
C GLN A 2 37.76 2.94 -11.86
N THR A 3 38.13 2.47 -10.72
CA THR A 3 37.44 1.34 -10.08
C THR A 3 36.55 1.87 -8.95
N LEU A 4 35.26 1.58 -9.03
CA LEU A 4 34.22 1.94 -8.07
C LEU A 4 33.58 0.65 -7.56
N HIS A 5 33.79 0.29 -6.31
CA HIS A 5 33.23 -0.93 -5.69
C HIS A 5 33.44 -2.21 -6.52
N GLY A 6 34.61 -2.32 -7.18
CA GLY A 6 34.94 -3.44 -8.07
C GLY A 6 34.40 -3.34 -9.50
N TYR A 7 33.70 -2.26 -9.84
CA TYR A 7 33.29 -1.93 -11.20
C TYR A 7 34.32 -1.00 -11.85
N THR A 8 34.78 -1.34 -13.04
CA THR A 8 35.66 -0.48 -13.83
C THR A 8 34.85 0.41 -14.74
N VAL A 9 35.07 1.73 -14.64
CA VAL A 9 34.36 2.76 -15.43
C VAL A 9 35.37 3.64 -16.17
N ASP A 10 35.01 4.09 -17.36
CA ASP A 10 35.75 5.14 -18.06
C ASP A 10 35.25 6.52 -17.58
N GLU A 11 36.07 7.24 -16.83
CA GLU A 11 35.72 8.55 -16.27
C GLU A 11 35.35 9.59 -17.33
N THR A 12 35.84 9.45 -18.56
CA THR A 12 35.55 10.38 -19.64
C THR A 12 34.18 10.19 -20.27
N GLN A 13 33.51 9.06 -19.97
CA GLN A 13 32.24 8.65 -20.58
C GLN A 13 31.00 8.94 -19.74
N TRP A 14 31.13 9.66 -18.63
CA TRP A 14 29.97 10.07 -17.85
C TRP A 14 29.06 11.00 -18.64
N LYS A 15 27.81 10.59 -18.83
CA LYS A 15 26.79 11.34 -19.54
C LYS A 15 25.77 11.87 -18.54
N SER A 16 25.50 13.19 -18.58
CA SER A 16 24.43 13.77 -17.77
C SER A 16 23.07 13.33 -18.32
N LYS A 17 22.22 12.80 -17.48
CA LYS A 17 20.77 12.66 -17.71
C LYS A 17 20.05 13.74 -16.92
N GLY A 18 18.98 14.30 -17.46
CA GLY A 18 18.17 15.29 -16.74
C GLY A 18 17.86 14.83 -15.31
N GLY A 19 17.86 15.77 -14.32
CA GLY A 19 17.71 15.44 -12.91
C GLY A 19 19.02 15.42 -12.09
N GLY A 20 20.17 15.80 -12.70
CA GLY A 20 21.44 16.00 -12.00
C GLY A 20 22.28 14.75 -11.76
N GLY A 21 21.80 13.58 -12.15
CA GLY A 21 22.59 12.35 -12.12
C GLY A 21 23.45 12.17 -13.37
N GLN A 22 24.46 11.31 -13.28
CA GLN A 22 25.31 10.95 -14.42
C GLN A 22 25.32 9.44 -14.61
N CYS A 23 25.31 8.98 -15.86
CA CYS A 23 25.26 7.57 -16.20
C CYS A 23 26.50 7.17 -17.01
N ASN A 24 26.90 5.92 -16.88
CA ASN A 24 28.01 5.33 -17.61
C ASN A 24 27.75 3.82 -17.81
N ILE A 25 28.64 3.18 -18.57
CA ILE A 25 28.75 1.71 -18.63
C ILE A 25 29.92 1.30 -17.76
N ALA A 26 29.68 0.35 -16.88
CA ALA A 26 30.68 -0.22 -15.98
C ALA A 26 30.95 -1.68 -16.33
N LYS A 27 32.17 -2.17 -16.06
CA LYS A 27 32.56 -3.57 -16.30
C LYS A 27 32.95 -4.25 -15.00
N LYS A 28 32.46 -5.47 -14.77
CA LYS A 28 32.83 -6.31 -13.61
C LYS A 28 32.73 -7.77 -14.02
N GLY A 29 33.84 -8.53 -13.84
CA GLY A 29 33.87 -9.95 -14.19
C GLY A 29 33.58 -10.23 -15.65
N GLY A 30 34.03 -9.39 -16.58
CA GLY A 30 33.80 -9.53 -18.03
C GLY A 30 32.40 -9.17 -18.52
N LYS A 31 31.50 -8.77 -17.63
CA LYS A 31 30.13 -8.36 -17.95
C LYS A 31 29.97 -6.84 -17.86
N GLU A 32 29.13 -6.28 -18.72
CA GLU A 32 28.77 -4.86 -18.72
C GLU A 32 27.50 -4.60 -17.91
N TYR A 33 27.49 -3.43 -17.25
CA TYR A 33 26.41 -2.97 -16.38
C TYR A 33 26.12 -1.50 -16.68
N PHE A 34 24.88 -1.12 -16.46
CA PHE A 34 24.52 0.30 -16.36
C PHE A 34 24.87 0.78 -14.95
N ILE A 35 25.59 1.92 -14.84
CA ILE A 35 25.91 2.56 -13.58
C ILE A 35 25.44 4.02 -13.60
N LYS A 36 24.74 4.43 -12.54
CA LYS A 36 24.24 5.80 -12.35
C LYS A 36 24.89 6.39 -11.10
N ARG A 37 25.58 7.52 -11.25
CA ARG A 37 26.04 8.33 -10.15
C ARG A 37 24.92 9.29 -9.76
N LEU A 38 24.41 9.17 -8.54
CA LEU A 38 23.28 9.96 -8.08
C LEU A 38 23.71 11.37 -7.72
N ALA A 39 22.87 12.37 -8.00
CA ALA A 39 23.14 13.76 -7.64
C ALA A 39 23.03 13.98 -6.12
N PHE A 40 22.04 13.34 -5.51
CA PHE A 40 21.71 13.45 -4.08
C PHE A 40 21.31 12.09 -3.52
N PRO A 41 21.49 11.91 -2.19
CA PRO A 41 22.21 12.79 -1.29
C PRO A 41 23.71 12.75 -1.52
N ARG A 42 24.44 13.70 -0.94
CA ARG A 42 25.91 13.73 -0.91
C ARG A 42 26.38 13.49 0.53
N TYR A 43 27.19 12.47 0.72
CA TYR A 43 27.77 12.16 2.01
C TYR A 43 28.80 13.22 2.39
N PRO A 44 28.81 13.75 3.64
CA PRO A 44 29.69 14.82 4.05
C PRO A 44 31.09 14.25 4.43
N ASP A 45 31.86 13.82 3.44
CA ASP A 45 33.23 13.29 3.65
C ASP A 45 34.24 14.38 3.94
N SER A 46 33.98 15.66 3.63
CA SER A 46 34.91 16.75 3.80
C SER A 46 34.81 17.42 5.19
N ASP A 47 35.91 18.03 5.66
CA ASP A 47 35.95 18.82 6.89
C ASP A 47 35.17 20.16 6.81
N ASN A 48 34.58 20.46 5.65
CA ASN A 48 33.72 21.64 5.45
C ASN A 48 32.45 21.61 6.31
N PHE A 49 32.04 20.43 6.78
CA PHE A 49 30.89 20.27 7.67
C PHE A 49 31.41 19.91 9.07
N LYS A 50 31.02 20.64 10.11
CA LYS A 50 31.45 20.42 11.51
C LYS A 50 30.26 20.27 12.45
N GLY A 51 30.48 19.57 13.57
CA GLY A 51 29.51 19.47 14.67
C GLY A 51 28.20 18.81 14.34
N ALA A 52 27.14 19.27 14.98
CA ALA A 52 25.78 18.70 14.89
C ALA A 52 25.23 18.69 13.45
N PHE A 53 25.58 19.70 12.65
CA PHE A 53 25.13 19.78 11.24
C PHE A 53 25.74 18.67 10.36
N LYS A 54 27.02 18.31 10.61
CA LYS A 54 27.66 17.17 9.92
C LYS A 54 26.94 15.87 10.28
N GLN A 55 26.68 15.66 11.57
CA GLN A 55 25.97 14.46 12.04
C GLN A 55 24.58 14.35 11.45
N GLN A 56 23.79 15.42 11.45
CA GLN A 56 22.47 15.44 10.83
C GLN A 56 22.50 15.04 9.34
N LYS A 57 23.48 15.52 8.58
CA LYS A 57 23.66 15.12 7.17
C LYS A 57 24.05 13.66 7.02
N ILE A 58 24.89 13.14 7.91
CA ILE A 58 25.25 11.72 7.94
C ILE A 58 23.99 10.88 8.18
N ASP A 59 23.16 11.24 9.15
CA ASP A 59 21.95 10.52 9.50
C ASP A 59 20.95 10.48 8.32
N ILE A 60 20.77 11.62 7.63
CA ILE A 60 19.96 11.70 6.41
C ILE A 60 20.50 10.76 5.32
N CYS A 61 21.82 10.75 5.10
CA CYS A 61 22.45 9.90 4.10
C CYS A 61 22.30 8.40 4.44
N ASN A 62 22.48 8.06 5.73
CA ASN A 62 22.36 6.68 6.20
C ASN A 62 20.91 6.20 6.10
N ASP A 63 19.94 7.02 6.50
CA ASP A 63 18.51 6.69 6.37
C ASP A 63 18.12 6.50 4.90
N TRP A 64 18.52 7.42 4.04
CA TRP A 64 18.29 7.30 2.59
C TRP A 64 18.89 6.01 2.04
N TYR A 65 20.13 5.67 2.38
CA TYR A 65 20.81 4.46 1.90
C TYR A 65 20.12 3.19 2.40
N ARG A 66 19.71 3.14 3.67
CA ARG A 66 18.94 2.05 4.25
C ARG A 66 17.63 1.84 3.48
N ARG A 67 16.86 2.92 3.24
CA ARG A 67 15.61 2.87 2.47
C ARG A 67 15.83 2.35 1.05
N ARG A 68 16.90 2.76 0.36
CA ARG A 68 17.24 2.22 -0.98
C ARG A 68 17.48 0.72 -0.94
N GLN A 69 18.20 0.22 0.04
CA GLN A 69 18.43 -1.21 0.22
C GLN A 69 17.13 -1.98 0.48
N GLU A 70 16.24 -1.44 1.29
CA GLU A 70 14.93 -2.03 1.57
C GLU A 70 14.06 -2.09 0.31
N ILE A 71 14.01 -1.02 -0.49
CA ILE A 71 13.28 -0.98 -1.76
C ILE A 71 13.81 -2.01 -2.75
N ILE A 72 15.14 -2.09 -2.95
CA ILE A 72 15.72 -3.11 -3.83
C ILE A 72 15.30 -4.53 -3.39
N ARG A 73 15.33 -4.82 -2.09
CA ARG A 73 14.92 -6.15 -1.60
C ARG A 73 13.44 -6.42 -1.88
N ALA A 74 12.60 -5.42 -1.72
CA ALA A 74 11.15 -5.52 -1.86
C ALA A 74 10.70 -5.58 -3.34
N ILE A 75 11.43 -4.97 -4.28
CA ILE A 75 11.13 -5.10 -5.71
C ILE A 75 11.25 -6.58 -6.10
N PRO A 76 10.17 -7.21 -6.59
CA PRO A 76 10.22 -8.62 -6.99
C PRO A 76 11.26 -8.83 -8.10
N GLY A 77 11.95 -9.96 -8.04
CA GLY A 77 12.72 -10.44 -9.18
C GLY A 77 11.72 -10.75 -10.30
N SER A 78 11.81 -10.03 -11.42
CA SER A 78 10.83 -10.23 -12.49
C SER A 78 11.01 -11.60 -13.14
N GLY A 79 10.11 -12.54 -12.83
CA GLY A 79 9.98 -13.79 -13.59
C GLY A 79 9.67 -13.54 -15.06
N THR A 80 9.12 -12.37 -15.40
CA THR A 80 8.76 -11.94 -16.75
C THR A 80 9.86 -11.13 -17.46
N GLY A 81 10.89 -10.65 -16.73
CA GLY A 81 11.95 -9.81 -17.30
C GLY A 81 11.51 -8.40 -17.71
N THR A 82 10.31 -7.96 -17.29
CA THR A 82 9.75 -6.66 -17.66
C THR A 82 10.11 -5.52 -16.69
N THR A 83 10.65 -5.86 -15.52
CA THR A 83 11.18 -4.90 -14.54
C THR A 83 12.70 -5.01 -14.47
N VAL A 84 13.41 -3.91 -14.66
CA VAL A 84 14.87 -3.84 -14.55
C VAL A 84 15.22 -3.37 -13.14
N LYS A 85 15.24 -4.33 -12.23
CA LYS A 85 15.57 -4.11 -10.84
C LYS A 85 17.02 -3.65 -10.69
N PRO A 86 17.35 -2.63 -9.87
CA PRO A 86 18.72 -2.36 -9.48
C PRO A 86 19.37 -3.60 -8.84
N ILE A 87 20.64 -3.84 -9.16
CA ILE A 87 21.41 -4.94 -8.57
C ILE A 87 21.88 -4.53 -7.17
N GLU A 88 22.43 -3.33 -7.08
CA GLU A 88 22.92 -2.77 -5.81
C GLU A 88 22.97 -1.24 -5.83
N TYR A 89 22.94 -0.67 -4.64
CA TYR A 89 23.40 0.68 -4.36
C TYR A 89 24.66 0.60 -3.51
N PHE A 90 25.65 1.44 -3.80
CA PHE A 90 26.82 1.57 -2.97
C PHE A 90 27.28 3.03 -2.87
N ARG A 91 28.12 3.32 -1.87
CA ARG A 91 28.76 4.62 -1.70
C ARG A 91 30.25 4.51 -2.00
N GLU A 92 30.76 5.46 -2.75
CA GLU A 92 32.20 5.66 -2.97
C GLU A 92 32.51 7.14 -2.80
N GLY A 93 33.35 7.48 -1.81
CA GLY A 93 33.56 8.86 -1.39
C GLY A 93 32.23 9.55 -1.01
N PRO A 94 32.00 10.79 -1.47
CA PRO A 94 30.76 11.53 -1.17
C PRO A 94 29.57 11.09 -2.04
N CYS A 95 29.77 10.21 -3.02
CA CYS A 95 28.76 9.87 -4.03
C CYS A 95 28.09 8.52 -3.75
N TYR A 96 26.81 8.43 -4.07
CA TYR A 96 26.07 7.19 -4.15
C TYR A 96 25.90 6.77 -5.61
N TYR A 97 25.96 5.45 -5.82
CA TYR A 97 25.84 4.83 -7.12
C TYR A 97 24.74 3.77 -7.12
N GLU A 98 24.02 3.68 -8.23
CA GLU A 98 23.10 2.60 -8.53
C GLU A 98 23.69 1.79 -9.67
N VAL A 99 23.62 0.46 -9.59
CA VAL A 99 24.01 -0.47 -10.65
C VAL A 99 22.80 -1.30 -11.06
N ALA A 100 22.61 -1.43 -12.36
CA ALA A 100 21.58 -2.29 -12.95
C ALA A 100 22.16 -3.10 -14.12
N ASN A 101 21.44 -4.12 -14.55
CA ASN A 101 21.80 -4.82 -15.79
C ASN A 101 21.74 -3.83 -16.97
N LEU A 102 22.76 -3.86 -17.80
CA LEU A 102 22.73 -3.14 -19.06
C LEU A 102 21.67 -3.78 -19.97
N ILE A 103 20.76 -2.95 -20.48
CA ILE A 103 19.74 -3.37 -21.43
C ILE A 103 20.24 -3.01 -22.83
N ASP A 104 20.60 -4.04 -23.57
CA ASP A 104 21.01 -3.90 -24.96
C ASP A 104 19.78 -4.02 -25.88
N VAL A 105 18.94 -2.99 -25.87
CA VAL A 105 17.81 -2.89 -26.79
C VAL A 105 17.65 -1.45 -27.27
N THR A 106 17.43 -1.30 -28.56
CA THR A 106 16.98 -0.02 -29.11
C THR A 106 15.49 0.16 -28.75
N SER A 107 15.20 1.11 -27.87
CA SER A 107 13.82 1.43 -27.53
C SER A 107 13.14 2.13 -28.70
N ILE A 108 11.91 1.71 -29.01
CA ILE A 108 11.02 2.46 -29.92
C ILE A 108 10.67 3.78 -29.23
N PRO A 109 10.77 4.93 -29.91
CA PRO A 109 10.38 6.20 -29.36
C PRO A 109 8.91 6.18 -28.88
N TYR A 110 8.66 6.64 -27.68
CA TYR A 110 7.30 6.61 -27.08
C TYR A 110 6.28 7.42 -27.88
N ASP A 111 6.71 8.47 -28.53
CA ASP A 111 5.92 9.35 -29.39
C ASP A 111 5.64 8.76 -30.79
N GLU A 112 6.11 7.55 -31.04
CA GLU A 112 5.78 6.79 -32.25
C GLU A 112 4.80 5.65 -32.00
N ILE A 113 4.53 5.28 -30.75
CA ILE A 113 3.65 4.16 -30.38
C ILE A 113 2.21 4.36 -30.88
N TYR A 114 1.74 5.59 -31.02
CA TYR A 114 0.41 5.86 -31.58
C TYR A 114 0.24 5.33 -33.02
N LYS A 115 1.33 5.07 -33.74
CA LYS A 115 1.32 4.50 -35.10
C LYS A 115 1.10 2.98 -35.13
N GLU A 116 1.30 2.32 -33.99
CA GLU A 116 1.16 0.88 -33.88
C GLU A 116 -0.32 0.45 -33.89
N SER A 117 -0.56 -0.85 -34.11
CA SER A 117 -1.90 -1.40 -34.07
C SER A 117 -2.55 -1.25 -32.67
N LYS A 118 -3.90 -1.33 -32.59
CA LYS A 118 -4.61 -1.31 -31.32
C LYS A 118 -4.08 -2.42 -30.39
N GLU A 119 -3.85 -3.60 -30.94
CA GLU A 119 -3.33 -4.76 -30.22
C GLU A 119 -1.92 -4.52 -29.67
N ASP A 120 -1.03 -3.90 -30.47
CA ASP A 120 0.33 -3.59 -30.03
C ASP A 120 0.36 -2.49 -28.98
N LYS A 121 -0.47 -1.45 -29.12
CA LYS A 121 -0.70 -0.45 -28.07
C LYS A 121 -1.17 -1.11 -26.78
N ALA A 122 -2.18 -1.98 -26.87
CA ALA A 122 -2.67 -2.72 -25.71
C ALA A 122 -1.59 -3.59 -25.04
N ARG A 123 -0.71 -4.27 -25.81
CA ARG A 123 0.40 -5.06 -25.28
C ARG A 123 1.42 -4.21 -24.56
N VAL A 124 1.81 -3.07 -25.14
CA VAL A 124 2.72 -2.12 -24.50
C VAL A 124 2.16 -1.67 -23.16
N MET A 125 0.90 -1.21 -23.14
CA MET A 125 0.24 -0.76 -21.91
C MET A 125 0.06 -1.91 -20.90
N LEU A 126 -0.30 -3.11 -21.37
CA LEU A 126 -0.48 -4.30 -20.54
C LEU A 126 0.81 -4.69 -19.82
N THR A 127 1.95 -4.72 -20.53
CA THR A 127 3.21 -5.17 -19.94
C THR A 127 3.75 -4.18 -18.90
N VAL A 128 3.58 -2.88 -19.10
CA VAL A 128 3.97 -1.90 -18.06
C VAL A 128 3.03 -1.92 -16.87
N ALA A 129 1.71 -2.07 -17.10
CA ALA A 129 0.74 -2.19 -16.01
C ALA A 129 0.99 -3.44 -15.15
N MET A 130 1.38 -4.56 -15.78
CA MET A 130 1.79 -5.78 -15.08
C MET A 130 3.02 -5.54 -14.20
N SER A 131 4.07 -4.90 -14.75
CA SER A 131 5.29 -4.59 -13.99
C SER A 131 5.00 -3.72 -12.76
N LEU A 132 4.10 -2.74 -12.88
CA LEU A 132 3.71 -1.88 -11.76
C LEU A 132 2.78 -2.59 -10.76
N ALA A 133 1.90 -3.48 -11.23
CA ALA A 133 1.06 -4.28 -10.35
C ALA A 133 1.89 -5.24 -9.46
N ASP A 134 3.00 -5.75 -9.99
CA ASP A 134 3.91 -6.63 -9.26
C ASP A 134 4.69 -5.90 -8.14
N LEU A 135 4.78 -4.57 -8.16
CA LEU A 135 5.55 -3.79 -7.17
C LEU A 135 4.90 -3.76 -5.77
N GLN A 136 3.63 -4.10 -5.61
CA GLN A 136 2.89 -4.29 -4.35
C GLN A 136 3.29 -3.34 -3.20
N GLY A 137 2.78 -2.12 -3.24
CA GLY A 137 3.03 -1.12 -2.19
C GLY A 137 4.33 -0.32 -2.37
N ILE A 138 5.02 -0.48 -3.50
CA ILE A 138 6.12 0.39 -3.92
C ILE A 138 5.61 1.34 -4.99
N VAL A 139 5.72 2.63 -4.73
CA VAL A 139 5.49 3.70 -5.70
C VAL A 139 6.76 3.87 -6.52
N HIS A 140 6.66 3.82 -7.86
CA HIS A 140 7.81 4.07 -8.74
C HIS A 140 8.33 5.51 -8.57
N GLY A 141 7.42 6.47 -8.47
CA GLY A 141 7.69 7.85 -8.09
C GLY A 141 8.24 8.75 -9.20
N ASP A 142 8.83 8.20 -10.25
CA ASP A 142 9.29 8.95 -11.45
C ASP A 142 8.82 8.29 -12.74
N LEU A 143 7.50 8.05 -12.84
CA LEU A 143 6.93 7.39 -14.00
C LEU A 143 6.75 8.39 -15.14
N ASP A 144 7.62 8.29 -16.15
CA ASP A 144 7.53 9.03 -17.42
C ASP A 144 7.89 8.11 -18.60
N PRO A 145 7.60 8.50 -19.86
CA PRO A 145 7.84 7.61 -21.01
C PRO A 145 9.30 7.18 -21.19
N ARG A 146 10.28 7.92 -20.68
CA ARG A 146 11.71 7.59 -20.81
C ARG A 146 12.15 6.49 -19.85
N ASN A 147 11.36 6.24 -18.80
CA ASN A 147 11.56 5.18 -17.83
C ASN A 147 10.83 3.89 -18.23
N ILE A 148 10.21 3.87 -19.43
CA ILE A 148 9.56 2.72 -20.04
C ILE A 148 10.24 2.44 -21.39
N LEU A 149 11.14 1.46 -21.42
CA LEU A 149 11.76 1.04 -22.67
C LEU A 149 10.79 0.14 -23.43
N ILE A 150 10.59 0.39 -24.70
CA ILE A 150 9.65 -0.36 -25.56
C ILE A 150 10.47 -1.01 -26.67
N SER A 151 10.37 -2.33 -26.82
CA SER A 151 11.10 -3.05 -27.83
C SER A 151 10.27 -4.17 -28.43
N ARG A 152 10.66 -4.63 -29.64
CA ARG A 152 10.10 -5.84 -30.24
C ARG A 152 10.80 -7.08 -29.66
N VAL A 153 10.01 -8.10 -29.40
CA VAL A 153 10.56 -9.42 -29.01
C VAL A 153 11.30 -10.00 -30.20
N ALA A 154 12.53 -10.47 -29.97
CA ALA A 154 13.33 -11.10 -31.04
C ALA A 154 12.57 -12.24 -31.72
N GLY A 155 12.53 -12.24 -33.03
CA GLY A 155 11.80 -13.24 -33.81
C GLY A 155 10.26 -13.11 -33.78
N SER A 156 9.71 -12.03 -33.22
CA SER A 156 8.27 -11.76 -33.14
C SER A 156 7.97 -10.31 -33.52
N LYS A 157 6.70 -10.07 -33.91
CA LYS A 157 6.19 -8.70 -34.06
C LYS A 157 5.71 -8.09 -32.75
N ASN A 158 5.62 -8.87 -31.67
CA ASN A 158 5.07 -8.43 -30.39
C ASN A 158 5.96 -7.38 -29.74
N LEU A 159 5.33 -6.35 -29.20
CA LEU A 159 5.96 -5.32 -28.38
C LEU A 159 5.91 -5.71 -26.89
N VAL A 160 6.99 -5.41 -26.19
CA VAL A 160 7.10 -5.54 -24.73
C VAL A 160 7.74 -4.31 -24.15
N THR A 161 7.48 -4.06 -22.88
CA THR A 161 8.10 -2.96 -22.14
C THR A 161 9.09 -3.46 -21.09
N LYS A 162 10.04 -2.61 -20.76
CA LYS A 162 10.90 -2.76 -19.58
C LYS A 162 10.80 -1.49 -18.75
N LEU A 163 10.34 -1.65 -17.51
CA LEU A 163 10.29 -0.57 -16.52
C LEU A 163 11.69 -0.44 -15.89
N ILE A 164 12.24 0.79 -15.92
CA ILE A 164 13.60 1.11 -15.45
C ILE A 164 13.60 2.28 -14.48
N ASP A 165 14.73 2.51 -13.83
CA ASP A 165 15.03 3.68 -12.99
C ASP A 165 14.17 3.80 -11.73
N PHE A 166 14.50 2.98 -10.74
CA PHE A 166 13.85 2.93 -9.43
C PHE A 166 14.52 3.86 -8.40
N SER A 167 15.36 4.81 -8.83
CA SER A 167 16.12 5.65 -7.89
C SER A 167 15.25 6.60 -7.06
N ASP A 168 14.06 6.92 -7.52
CA ASP A 168 13.10 7.79 -6.83
C ASP A 168 11.92 7.04 -6.21
N SER A 169 11.94 5.69 -6.24
CA SER A 169 10.88 4.87 -5.68
C SER A 169 10.84 4.92 -4.15
N PHE A 170 9.66 4.71 -3.59
CA PHE A 170 9.43 4.71 -2.15
C PHE A 170 8.25 3.79 -1.77
N PHE A 171 8.15 3.44 -0.50
CA PHE A 171 7.00 2.67 -0.01
C PHE A 171 5.75 3.53 0.07
N GLU A 172 4.62 2.95 -0.24
CA GLU A 172 3.31 3.57 -0.10
C GLU A 172 3.12 4.12 1.31
N ASN A 173 2.55 5.32 1.43
CA ASN A 173 2.39 6.07 2.68
C ASN A 173 3.68 6.52 3.39
N ASP A 174 4.86 6.26 2.80
CA ASP A 174 6.14 6.74 3.31
C ASP A 174 6.99 7.47 2.24
N PRO A 175 6.43 8.51 1.58
CA PRO A 175 7.16 9.29 0.60
C PRO A 175 8.34 10.04 1.25
N PRO A 176 9.42 10.29 0.47
CA PRO A 176 10.50 11.15 0.91
C PRO A 176 9.98 12.57 1.15
N GLU A 177 10.69 13.36 1.97
CA GLU A 177 10.32 14.78 2.21
C GLU A 177 10.20 15.59 0.91
N THR A 178 11.04 15.28 -0.07
CA THR A 178 11.01 15.90 -1.39
C THR A 178 10.92 14.82 -2.47
N ILE A 179 9.88 14.90 -3.30
CA ILE A 179 9.73 14.08 -4.51
C ILE A 179 10.43 14.81 -5.65
N MET A 180 11.44 14.16 -6.24
CA MET A 180 12.35 14.76 -7.21
C MET A 180 11.93 14.58 -8.68
N SER A 181 10.87 13.83 -8.93
CA SER A 181 10.36 13.59 -10.29
C SER A 181 9.85 14.85 -10.97
N LYS A 182 9.66 14.79 -12.29
CA LYS A 182 9.20 15.93 -13.07
C LYS A 182 7.74 16.23 -12.82
N ASP A 183 7.44 17.47 -12.49
CA ASP A 183 6.12 17.97 -12.11
C ASP A 183 5.03 17.81 -13.19
N PHE A 184 5.42 17.69 -14.45
CA PHE A 184 4.48 17.41 -15.54
C PHE A 184 3.73 16.07 -15.35
N TRP A 185 4.39 15.07 -14.78
CA TRP A 185 3.86 13.72 -14.58
C TRP A 185 3.21 13.51 -13.21
N TRP A 186 3.29 14.50 -12.33
CA TRP A 186 2.73 14.41 -11.00
C TRP A 186 1.21 14.23 -11.03
N SER A 187 0.74 13.42 -10.12
CA SER A 187 -0.67 13.42 -9.74
C SER A 187 -1.00 14.64 -8.85
N PRO A 188 -2.27 15.02 -8.72
CA PRO A 188 -2.66 16.16 -7.88
C PRO A 188 -2.16 16.07 -6.45
N GLU A 189 -2.27 14.90 -5.81
CA GLU A 189 -1.81 14.68 -4.44
C GLU A 189 -0.30 14.80 -4.29
N VAL A 190 0.49 14.35 -5.27
CA VAL A 190 1.95 14.53 -5.30
C VAL A 190 2.29 16.00 -5.42
N ALA A 191 1.60 16.75 -6.27
CA ALA A 191 1.81 18.18 -6.42
C ALA A 191 1.50 18.94 -5.12
N PHE A 192 0.40 18.62 -4.44
CA PHE A 192 0.06 19.24 -3.16
C PHE A 192 1.04 18.87 -2.06
N TYR A 193 1.44 17.60 -2.00
CA TYR A 193 2.47 17.12 -1.07
C TYR A 193 3.78 17.90 -1.25
N SER A 194 4.28 17.98 -2.48
CA SER A 194 5.54 18.66 -2.81
C SER A 194 5.49 20.16 -2.50
N LYS A 195 4.36 20.81 -2.78
CA LYS A 195 4.17 22.23 -2.43
C LYS A 195 4.14 22.47 -0.93
N ALA A 196 3.45 21.62 -0.17
CA ALA A 196 3.40 21.71 1.29
C ALA A 196 4.80 21.51 1.89
N ALA A 197 5.57 20.55 1.38
CA ALA A 197 6.95 20.32 1.80
C ALA A 197 7.84 21.54 1.51
N ALA A 198 7.75 22.09 0.30
CA ALA A 198 8.51 23.29 -0.08
C ALA A 198 8.15 24.53 0.76
N SER A 199 6.93 24.60 1.29
CA SER A 199 6.48 25.65 2.20
C SER A 199 6.80 25.37 3.68
N GLY A 200 7.50 24.28 3.99
CA GLY A 200 7.88 23.94 5.36
C GLY A 200 6.71 23.47 6.24
N VAL A 201 5.59 23.06 5.64
CA VAL A 201 4.42 22.55 6.40
C VAL A 201 4.73 21.16 6.99
N SER A 202 4.75 21.08 8.31
CA SER A 202 5.00 19.83 9.05
C SER A 202 4.04 19.67 10.23
N PRO A 203 3.41 18.47 10.42
CA PRO A 203 3.44 17.31 9.53
C PRO A 203 2.74 17.61 8.18
N ASN A 204 3.23 17.03 7.09
CA ASN A 204 2.65 17.25 5.76
C ASN A 204 1.27 16.55 5.66
N PRO A 205 0.16 17.27 5.53
CA PRO A 205 -1.19 16.72 5.59
C PRO A 205 -1.52 15.83 4.39
N TYR A 206 -0.77 15.95 3.31
CA TYR A 206 -0.97 15.19 2.07
C TYR A 206 -0.25 13.83 2.07
N LYS A 207 0.65 13.57 3.05
CA LYS A 207 1.43 12.33 3.13
C LYS A 207 0.55 11.07 3.03
N LYS A 208 -0.59 11.05 3.70
CA LYS A 208 -1.54 9.92 3.73
C LYS A 208 -2.24 9.61 2.41
N TYR A 209 -2.17 10.52 1.43
CA TYR A 209 -2.77 10.32 0.11
C TYR A 209 -1.77 9.82 -0.93
N ILE A 210 -0.47 9.78 -0.58
CA ILE A 210 0.57 9.33 -1.49
C ILE A 210 0.62 7.80 -1.49
N SER A 211 0.20 7.20 -2.57
CA SER A 211 0.08 5.76 -2.75
C SER A 211 0.43 5.36 -4.19
N CYS A 212 0.41 4.08 -4.50
CA CYS A 212 0.58 3.56 -5.86
C CYS A 212 -0.44 4.14 -6.87
N LYS A 213 -1.50 4.80 -6.39
CA LYS A 213 -2.45 5.53 -7.24
C LYS A 213 -1.83 6.78 -7.90
N ALA A 214 -0.72 7.29 -7.36
CA ALA A 214 0.05 8.35 -8.01
C ALA A 214 0.67 7.87 -9.33
N ASP A 215 1.24 6.66 -9.33
CA ASP A 215 1.76 6.04 -10.56
C ASP A 215 0.65 5.74 -11.59
N VAL A 216 -0.56 5.42 -11.13
CA VAL A 216 -1.71 5.23 -12.03
C VAL A 216 -2.01 6.51 -12.80
N PHE A 217 -1.99 7.67 -12.14
CA PHE A 217 -2.21 8.96 -12.79
C PHE A 217 -1.10 9.27 -13.81
N SER A 218 0.16 9.15 -13.40
CA SER A 218 1.31 9.37 -14.28
C SER A 218 1.25 8.46 -15.51
N LEU A 219 0.92 7.18 -15.30
CA LEU A 219 0.75 6.22 -16.39
C LEU A 219 -0.44 6.55 -17.29
N GLY A 220 -1.51 7.14 -16.76
CA GLY A 220 -2.63 7.64 -17.55
C GLY A 220 -2.20 8.70 -18.56
N ILE A 221 -1.30 9.61 -18.18
CA ILE A 221 -0.70 10.60 -19.10
C ILE A 221 0.13 9.88 -20.18
N VAL A 222 0.94 8.89 -19.78
CA VAL A 222 1.77 8.09 -20.70
C VAL A 222 0.89 7.32 -21.68
N PHE A 223 -0.17 6.68 -21.23
CA PHE A 223 -1.10 5.93 -22.08
C PHE A 223 -1.81 6.82 -23.08
N HIS A 224 -2.15 8.06 -22.67
CA HIS A 224 -2.68 9.03 -23.61
C HIS A 224 -1.68 9.29 -24.74
N GLN A 225 -0.40 9.48 -24.43
CA GLN A 225 0.65 9.70 -25.44
C GLN A 225 0.82 8.50 -26.38
N TYR A 226 0.67 7.27 -25.86
CA TYR A 226 0.74 6.06 -26.72
C TYR A 226 -0.43 5.93 -27.68
N CYS A 227 -1.56 6.57 -27.38
CA CYS A 227 -2.77 6.48 -28.20
C CYS A 227 -3.01 7.72 -29.07
N ALA A 228 -2.70 8.91 -28.57
CA ALA A 228 -2.98 10.17 -29.24
C ALA A 228 -2.03 10.43 -30.43
N LYS A 229 -2.56 10.93 -31.51
CA LYS A 229 -1.79 11.27 -32.72
C LYS A 229 -0.63 12.20 -32.41
N GLY A 230 0.56 11.82 -32.84
CA GLY A 230 1.80 12.56 -32.62
C GLY A 230 2.35 12.42 -31.20
N GLY A 231 1.93 11.42 -30.42
CA GLY A 231 2.44 11.15 -29.07
C GLY A 231 2.14 12.29 -28.07
N LYS A 232 1.04 12.99 -28.26
CA LYS A 232 0.70 14.18 -27.45
C LYS A 232 0.14 13.78 -26.09
N PRO A 233 0.48 14.54 -25.02
CA PRO A 233 -0.17 14.38 -23.72
C PRO A 233 -1.64 14.82 -23.75
N PRO A 234 -2.42 14.59 -22.66
CA PRO A 234 -3.77 15.11 -22.53
C PRO A 234 -3.85 16.61 -22.79
N ILE A 235 -4.94 17.05 -23.39
CA ILE A 235 -5.14 18.46 -23.73
C ILE A 235 -5.47 19.23 -22.45
N CYS A 236 -4.62 20.18 -22.10
CA CYS A 236 -4.73 20.99 -20.90
C CYS A 236 -4.68 22.48 -21.23
N THR A 237 -5.39 23.31 -20.46
CA THR A 237 -5.29 24.76 -20.51
C THR A 237 -4.14 25.29 -19.66
N LYS A 238 -3.62 24.46 -18.77
CA LYS A 238 -2.48 24.72 -17.88
C LYS A 238 -1.23 23.96 -18.34
N ALA A 239 -0.08 24.35 -17.79
CA ALA A 239 1.20 23.75 -18.17
C ALA A 239 1.33 22.27 -17.78
N GLN A 240 0.73 21.88 -16.65
CA GLN A 240 0.75 20.50 -16.16
C GLN A 240 -0.67 19.95 -16.02
N PRO A 241 -0.92 18.66 -16.33
CA PRO A 241 -2.25 18.05 -16.25
C PRO A 241 -2.92 18.18 -14.87
N TRP A 242 -2.18 18.02 -13.78
CA TRP A 242 -2.72 18.16 -12.42
C TRP A 242 -3.23 19.56 -12.10
N GLN A 243 -2.75 20.61 -12.82
CA GLN A 243 -3.20 21.99 -12.58
C GLN A 243 -4.63 22.27 -13.07
N GLU A 244 -5.15 21.45 -14.00
CA GLU A 244 -6.53 21.60 -14.49
C GLU A 244 -7.53 21.48 -13.31
N PHE A 245 -7.27 20.58 -12.38
CA PHE A 245 -8.15 20.36 -11.20
C PHE A 245 -8.25 21.59 -10.28
N ASN A 246 -7.22 22.44 -10.23
CA ASN A 246 -7.27 23.70 -9.48
C ASN A 246 -8.31 24.70 -10.06
N THR A 247 -8.75 24.48 -11.28
CA THR A 247 -9.73 25.31 -11.97
C THR A 247 -11.09 24.61 -12.14
N GLY A 248 -11.28 23.45 -11.48
CA GLY A 248 -12.49 22.64 -11.60
C GLY A 248 -12.62 21.93 -12.95
N LYS A 249 -11.53 21.83 -13.72
CA LYS A 249 -11.49 21.14 -15.01
C LYS A 249 -10.74 19.82 -14.87
N THR A 250 -10.88 18.95 -15.86
CA THR A 250 -10.11 17.71 -16.00
C THR A 250 -9.25 17.77 -17.27
N PRO A 251 -8.09 17.10 -17.31
CA PRO A 251 -7.33 16.93 -18.54
C PRO A 251 -8.21 16.28 -19.61
N GLN A 252 -8.26 16.88 -20.79
CA GLN A 252 -9.10 16.39 -21.88
C GLN A 252 -8.37 15.29 -22.66
N ILE A 253 -9.08 14.20 -22.91
CA ILE A 253 -8.59 13.07 -23.68
C ILE A 253 -8.94 13.29 -25.15
N ALA A 254 -7.95 13.09 -26.03
CA ALA A 254 -8.10 13.28 -27.45
C ALA A 254 -9.23 12.38 -28.01
N SER A 255 -10.10 12.98 -28.83
CA SER A 255 -11.32 12.29 -29.31
C SER A 255 -11.04 11.16 -30.30
N GLU A 256 -9.87 11.19 -30.96
CA GLU A 256 -9.42 10.14 -31.88
C GLU A 256 -8.92 8.86 -31.21
N ILE A 257 -8.74 8.87 -29.88
CA ILE A 257 -8.34 7.67 -29.12
C ILE A 257 -9.53 6.70 -29.10
N GLU A 258 -9.24 5.41 -29.29
CA GLU A 258 -10.24 4.33 -29.28
C GLU A 258 -11.05 4.37 -27.97
N PRO A 259 -12.39 4.16 -28.03
CA PRO A 259 -13.28 4.36 -26.88
C PRO A 259 -12.86 3.62 -25.61
N GLU A 260 -12.37 2.38 -25.76
CA GLU A 260 -11.98 1.53 -24.62
C GLU A 260 -10.72 2.09 -23.90
N PHE A 261 -9.74 2.56 -24.68
CA PHE A 261 -8.54 3.22 -24.12
C PHE A 261 -8.92 4.57 -23.50
N ARG A 262 -9.78 5.34 -24.16
CA ARG A 262 -10.26 6.62 -23.66
C ARG A 262 -10.96 6.49 -22.31
N ALA A 263 -11.84 5.49 -22.15
CA ALA A 263 -12.52 5.21 -20.89
C ALA A 263 -11.51 4.82 -19.79
N LEU A 264 -10.54 3.95 -20.09
CA LEU A 264 -9.50 3.56 -19.13
C LEU A 264 -8.65 4.75 -18.72
N ILE A 265 -8.15 5.54 -19.68
CA ILE A 265 -7.31 6.72 -19.42
C ILE A 265 -8.08 7.77 -18.60
N SER A 266 -9.38 7.96 -18.88
CA SER A 266 -10.23 8.88 -18.10
C SER A 266 -10.26 8.49 -16.62
N ASP A 267 -10.50 7.22 -16.32
CA ASP A 267 -10.54 6.74 -14.95
C ASP A 267 -9.16 6.82 -14.25
N MET A 268 -8.08 6.59 -15.01
CA MET A 268 -6.71 6.74 -14.48
C MET A 268 -6.37 8.19 -14.13
N LEU A 269 -6.93 9.15 -14.85
CA LEU A 269 -6.71 10.59 -14.67
C LEU A 269 -7.70 11.26 -13.68
N GLU A 270 -8.43 10.48 -12.89
CA GLU A 270 -9.28 11.01 -11.83
C GLU A 270 -8.48 11.84 -10.81
N CYS A 271 -9.08 12.95 -10.34
CA CYS A 271 -8.44 13.83 -9.35
C CYS A 271 -8.19 13.11 -8.02
N GLU A 272 -9.22 12.44 -7.52
CA GLU A 272 -9.16 11.70 -6.26
C GLU A 272 -8.48 10.35 -6.43
N PRO A 273 -7.42 10.04 -5.67
CA PRO A 273 -6.72 8.74 -5.78
C PRO A 273 -7.65 7.52 -5.58
N SER A 274 -8.65 7.65 -4.71
CA SER A 274 -9.61 6.57 -4.40
C SER A 274 -10.50 6.20 -5.61
N LYS A 275 -10.74 7.12 -6.52
CA LYS A 275 -11.55 6.89 -7.72
C LYS A 275 -10.76 6.25 -8.86
N ARG A 276 -9.43 6.36 -8.84
CA ARG A 276 -8.58 5.72 -9.85
C ARG A 276 -8.62 4.19 -9.68
N PRO A 277 -8.58 3.41 -10.77
CA PRO A 277 -8.44 1.97 -10.69
C PRO A 277 -7.14 1.57 -9.97
N ALA A 278 -7.09 0.40 -9.34
CA ALA A 278 -5.83 -0.19 -8.92
C ALA A 278 -5.03 -0.64 -10.16
N MET A 279 -3.70 -0.73 -10.08
CA MET A 279 -2.88 -1.14 -11.22
C MET A 279 -3.25 -2.55 -11.74
N ALA A 280 -3.63 -3.46 -10.85
CA ALA A 280 -4.16 -4.78 -11.23
C ALA A 280 -5.47 -4.68 -12.03
N GLU A 281 -6.34 -3.71 -11.74
CA GLU A 281 -7.55 -3.47 -12.53
C GLU A 281 -7.24 -2.84 -13.90
N VAL A 282 -6.26 -1.92 -13.96
CA VAL A 282 -5.73 -1.40 -15.23
C VAL A 282 -5.24 -2.55 -16.11
N HIS A 283 -4.42 -3.45 -15.56
CA HIS A 283 -3.93 -4.65 -16.24
C HIS A 283 -5.07 -5.54 -16.75
N LYS A 284 -6.05 -5.81 -15.91
CA LYS A 284 -7.24 -6.63 -16.24
C LYS A 284 -8.05 -6.02 -17.41
N ARG A 285 -8.31 -4.71 -17.38
CA ARG A 285 -9.04 -4.01 -18.44
C ARG A 285 -8.27 -4.04 -19.77
N LEU A 286 -6.96 -3.88 -19.74
CA LEU A 286 -6.12 -4.01 -20.95
C LEU A 286 -6.11 -5.44 -21.50
N LEU A 287 -6.10 -6.45 -20.63
CA LEU A 287 -6.25 -7.85 -21.06
C LEU A 287 -7.59 -8.12 -21.74
N GLN A 288 -8.68 -7.52 -21.25
CA GLN A 288 -9.98 -7.60 -21.87
C GLN A 288 -10.02 -6.93 -23.25
N ILE A 289 -9.36 -5.79 -23.42
CA ILE A 289 -9.23 -5.12 -24.73
C ILE A 289 -8.44 -6.00 -25.70
N LEU A 290 -7.38 -6.65 -25.23
CA LEU A 290 -6.51 -7.49 -26.06
C LEU A 290 -7.16 -8.84 -26.42
N LYS A 291 -7.90 -9.43 -25.48
CA LYS A 291 -8.53 -10.75 -25.62
C LYS A 291 -9.96 -10.73 -25.05
N PRO A 292 -10.93 -10.20 -25.80
CA PRO A 292 -12.29 -10.03 -25.28
C PRO A 292 -12.94 -11.33 -24.76
N GLU A 293 -12.68 -12.45 -25.43
CA GLU A 293 -13.24 -13.76 -25.02
C GLU A 293 -12.60 -14.32 -23.73
N MET A 294 -11.31 -14.08 -23.53
CA MET A 294 -10.64 -14.48 -22.27
C MET A 294 -11.05 -13.58 -21.10
N GLY A 295 -11.32 -12.29 -21.37
CA GLY A 295 -11.81 -11.37 -20.36
C GLY A 295 -13.15 -11.81 -19.76
N LYS A 296 -14.07 -12.32 -20.56
CA LYS A 296 -15.36 -12.84 -20.07
C LYS A 296 -15.18 -14.04 -19.15
N LYS A 297 -14.35 -15.02 -19.52
CA LYS A 297 -14.06 -16.20 -18.67
C LYS A 297 -13.41 -15.83 -17.35
N ASN A 298 -12.41 -14.94 -17.37
CA ASN A 298 -11.72 -14.51 -16.15
C ASN A 298 -12.66 -13.75 -15.20
N VAL A 299 -13.59 -12.94 -15.72
CA VAL A 299 -14.59 -12.25 -14.89
C VAL A 299 -15.53 -13.26 -14.21
N GLU A 300 -15.99 -14.26 -14.94
CA GLU A 300 -16.85 -15.32 -14.38
C GLU A 300 -16.12 -16.17 -13.32
N GLU A 301 -14.86 -16.53 -13.57
CA GLU A 301 -14.05 -17.28 -12.60
C GLU A 301 -13.76 -16.47 -11.35
N GLU A 302 -13.41 -15.18 -11.50
CA GLU A 302 -13.14 -14.30 -10.37
C GLU A 302 -14.40 -14.02 -9.55
N GLN A 303 -15.54 -13.87 -10.21
CA GLN A 303 -16.83 -13.72 -9.54
C GLN A 303 -17.18 -14.97 -8.73
N LYS A 304 -17.05 -16.17 -9.32
CA LYS A 304 -17.23 -17.43 -8.61
C LYS A 304 -16.28 -17.59 -7.41
N LYS A 305 -15.03 -17.15 -7.56
CA LYS A 305 -14.04 -17.18 -6.46
C LYS A 305 -14.44 -16.25 -5.32
N ARG A 306 -14.88 -15.01 -5.64
CA ARG A 306 -15.37 -14.06 -4.63
C ARG A 306 -16.61 -14.58 -3.91
N GLU A 307 -17.57 -15.14 -4.65
CA GLU A 307 -18.77 -15.75 -4.08
C GLU A 307 -18.43 -16.93 -3.15
N ALA A 308 -17.43 -17.75 -3.53
CA ALA A 308 -16.95 -18.86 -2.69
C ALA A 308 -16.24 -18.36 -1.43
N GLU A 309 -15.40 -17.33 -1.54
CA GLU A 309 -14.70 -16.71 -0.40
C GLU A 309 -15.70 -16.04 0.55
N GLU A 310 -16.71 -15.35 0.03
CA GLU A 310 -17.77 -14.75 0.84
C GLU A 310 -18.62 -15.81 1.55
N HIS A 311 -18.95 -16.88 0.86
CA HIS A 311 -19.66 -18.02 1.45
C HIS A 311 -18.84 -18.69 2.57
N GLN A 312 -17.55 -18.91 2.35
CA GLN A 312 -16.66 -19.43 3.42
C GLN A 312 -16.59 -18.49 4.61
N ARG A 313 -16.53 -17.19 4.38
CA ARG A 313 -16.53 -16.20 5.45
C ARG A 313 -17.83 -16.20 6.25
N GLN A 314 -18.97 -16.38 5.58
CA GLN A 314 -20.27 -16.50 6.26
C GLN A 314 -20.35 -17.76 7.10
N LEU A 315 -19.88 -18.90 6.59
CA LEU A 315 -19.81 -20.16 7.36
C LEU A 315 -18.90 -20.04 8.59
N GLU A 316 -17.77 -19.34 8.46
CA GLU A 316 -16.86 -19.13 9.60
C GLU A 316 -17.51 -18.23 10.67
N ILE A 317 -18.23 -17.18 10.27
CA ILE A 317 -18.97 -16.31 11.20
C ILE A 317 -20.09 -17.10 11.90
N GLU A 318 -20.80 -17.97 11.19
CA GLU A 318 -21.86 -18.79 11.76
C GLU A 318 -21.29 -19.82 12.75
N ARG A 319 -20.16 -20.44 12.41
CA ARG A 319 -19.44 -21.35 13.32
C ARG A 319 -19.00 -20.65 14.60
N GLN A 320 -18.42 -19.44 14.50
CA GLN A 320 -18.01 -18.65 15.66
C GLN A 320 -19.20 -18.26 16.54
N LYS A 321 -20.34 -17.94 15.97
CA LYS A 321 -21.58 -17.65 16.73
C LYS A 321 -22.06 -18.88 17.49
N THR A 322 -22.06 -20.03 16.84
CA THR A 322 -22.48 -21.29 17.46
C THR A 322 -21.53 -21.68 18.61
N GLU A 323 -20.22 -21.55 18.42
CA GLU A 323 -19.21 -21.80 19.46
C GLU A 323 -19.36 -20.83 20.66
N GLU A 324 -19.68 -19.56 20.38
CA GLU A 324 -19.92 -18.57 21.45
C GLU A 324 -21.22 -18.85 22.21
N GLU A 325 -22.29 -19.26 21.52
CA GLU A 325 -23.56 -19.67 22.15
C GLU A 325 -23.37 -20.92 23.05
N GLU A 326 -22.64 -21.93 22.56
CA GLU A 326 -22.30 -23.10 23.39
C GLU A 326 -21.47 -22.73 24.61
N ARG A 327 -20.51 -21.82 24.44
CA ARG A 327 -19.70 -21.32 25.56
C ARG A 327 -20.55 -20.59 26.59
N ARG A 328 -21.47 -19.74 26.14
CA ARG A 328 -22.42 -19.03 27.03
C ARG A 328 -23.33 -20.01 27.77
N ARG A 329 -23.80 -21.06 27.09
CA ARG A 329 -24.63 -22.08 27.69
C ARG A 329 -23.85 -22.87 28.77
N LYS A 330 -22.63 -23.30 28.50
CA LYS A 330 -21.78 -24.00 29.50
C LYS A 330 -21.50 -23.12 30.71
N VAL A 331 -21.18 -21.84 30.52
CA VAL A 331 -20.97 -20.91 31.63
C VAL A 331 -22.24 -20.71 32.45
N SER A 332 -23.41 -20.69 31.80
CA SER A 332 -24.70 -20.60 32.49
C SER A 332 -25.02 -21.86 33.28
N GLU A 333 -24.75 -23.02 32.70
CA GLU A 333 -24.93 -24.35 33.38
C GLU A 333 -24.00 -24.50 34.58
N GLU A 334 -22.72 -24.12 34.45
CA GLU A 334 -21.75 -24.12 35.57
C GLU A 334 -22.15 -23.13 36.68
N TYR A 335 -22.68 -22.00 36.32
CA TYR A 335 -23.18 -21.02 37.31
C TYR A 335 -24.39 -21.57 38.03
N GLN A 336 -25.32 -22.21 37.35
CA GLN A 336 -26.50 -22.82 37.95
C GLN A 336 -26.12 -23.96 38.87
N GLN A 337 -25.20 -24.85 38.49
CA GLN A 337 -24.68 -25.91 39.34
C GLN A 337 -24.07 -25.36 40.65
N LYS A 338 -23.29 -24.31 40.58
CA LYS A 338 -22.70 -23.65 41.75
C LYS A 338 -23.77 -23.04 42.67
N LEU A 339 -24.84 -22.51 42.10
CA LEU A 339 -25.98 -22.01 42.86
C LEU A 339 -26.73 -23.11 43.58
N ASP A 340 -26.93 -24.25 42.91
CA ASP A 340 -27.60 -25.42 43.46
C ASP A 340 -26.76 -26.08 44.60
N GLU A 341 -25.41 -26.16 44.41
CA GLU A 341 -24.49 -26.62 45.46
C GLU A 341 -24.46 -25.67 46.70
N GLU A 342 -24.50 -24.35 46.46
CA GLU A 342 -24.62 -23.39 47.56
C GLU A 342 -25.98 -23.49 48.29
N GLN A 343 -27.06 -23.79 47.57
CA GLN A 343 -28.37 -23.99 48.17
C GLN A 343 -28.45 -25.27 49.02
N GLU A 344 -27.83 -26.38 48.56
CA GLU A 344 -27.74 -27.64 49.35
C GLU A 344 -26.91 -27.45 50.62
N LYS A 345 -25.82 -26.72 50.59
CA LYS A 345 -24.98 -26.42 51.75
C LYS A 345 -25.70 -25.54 52.78
N VAL A 346 -26.59 -24.66 52.34
CA VAL A 346 -27.36 -23.75 53.22
C VAL A 346 -28.64 -24.42 53.75
N GLY A 347 -29.20 -25.39 52.98
CA GLY A 347 -30.38 -26.16 53.41
C GLY A 347 -30.14 -27.07 54.61
N SER A 348 -28.87 -27.42 54.93
CA SER A 348 -28.49 -28.29 56.06
C SER A 348 -28.13 -27.55 57.36
N SER A 349 -27.99 -26.24 57.34
CA SER A 349 -27.73 -25.40 58.53
C SER A 349 -29.00 -24.71 58.96
N GLY A 350 -29.69 -25.27 59.96
CA GLY A 350 -30.85 -24.66 60.58
C GLY A 350 -30.46 -23.28 61.15
N LEU A 351 -31.00 -22.20 60.54
CA LEU A 351 -30.80 -20.83 61.04
C LEU A 351 -31.42 -20.70 62.42
N THR A 352 -30.63 -20.40 63.44
CA THR A 352 -31.12 -20.08 64.78
C THR A 352 -31.61 -18.62 64.80
N VAL A 353 -32.82 -18.40 65.21
CA VAL A 353 -33.47 -17.09 65.32
C VAL A 353 -33.16 -16.35 66.61
N GLY A 354 -33.09 -15.00 66.56
CA GLY A 354 -32.89 -14.09 67.69
C GLY A 354 -33.64 -12.77 67.51
N ASN A 355 -33.59 -11.91 68.51
CA ASN A 355 -34.15 -10.52 68.52
C ASN A 355 -35.55 -10.40 67.94
N GLY A 356 -36.55 -11.14 68.50
CA GLY A 356 -37.98 -11.02 68.16
C GLY A 356 -38.38 -11.60 66.79
N VAL A 357 -37.51 -12.40 66.22
CA VAL A 357 -37.79 -13.16 64.97
C VAL A 357 -38.37 -14.53 65.35
N LYS A 358 -39.57 -14.81 64.87
CA LYS A 358 -40.28 -16.08 65.09
C LYS A 358 -39.74 -17.22 64.20
N ARG A 359 -39.37 -16.87 62.95
CA ARG A 359 -38.88 -17.84 61.98
C ARG A 359 -37.96 -17.14 60.96
N ALA A 360 -36.92 -17.79 60.55
CA ALA A 360 -36.06 -17.39 59.45
C ALA A 360 -35.93 -18.50 58.40
N ARG A 361 -36.00 -18.15 57.14
CA ARG A 361 -35.75 -19.09 56.04
C ARG A 361 -34.96 -18.38 54.96
N ILE A 362 -34.08 -19.14 54.27
CA ILE A 362 -33.37 -18.60 53.12
C ILE A 362 -34.37 -18.22 52.01
N HIS A 363 -34.10 -17.12 51.31
CA HIS A 363 -34.95 -16.69 50.21
C HIS A 363 -34.78 -17.64 49.01
N GLU A 364 -35.88 -18.19 48.51
CA GLU A 364 -35.91 -19.25 47.47
C GLU A 364 -35.13 -18.92 46.18
N LYS A 365 -35.06 -17.64 45.80
CA LYS A 365 -34.39 -17.17 44.56
C LYS A 365 -33.05 -16.46 44.82
N ASN A 366 -32.62 -16.35 46.09
CA ASN A 366 -31.36 -15.67 46.39
C ASN A 366 -30.81 -16.12 47.74
N PRO A 367 -29.81 -17.05 47.76
CA PRO A 367 -29.24 -17.64 48.98
C PRO A 367 -28.52 -16.65 49.88
N ARG A 368 -28.21 -15.45 49.40
CA ARG A 368 -27.63 -14.34 50.21
C ARG A 368 -28.70 -13.53 50.98
N LYS A 369 -29.96 -13.83 50.78
CA LYS A 369 -31.07 -13.18 51.46
C LYS A 369 -31.80 -14.12 52.37
N VAL A 370 -32.29 -13.61 53.47
CA VAL A 370 -33.14 -14.32 54.42
C VAL A 370 -34.49 -13.65 54.51
N VAL A 371 -35.55 -14.42 54.59
CA VAL A 371 -36.89 -14.01 54.89
C VAL A 371 -37.10 -14.19 56.42
N LEU A 372 -37.27 -13.13 57.14
CA LEU A 372 -37.51 -13.12 58.56
C LEU A 372 -39.01 -12.93 58.82
N THR A 373 -39.60 -13.78 59.58
CA THR A 373 -40.97 -13.62 60.05
C THR A 373 -40.90 -13.26 61.55
N PHE A 374 -41.37 -12.08 61.89
CA PHE A 374 -41.36 -11.57 63.24
C PHE A 374 -42.56 -12.07 64.02
N GLU A 375 -42.57 -11.93 65.39
CA GLU A 375 -43.65 -12.40 66.27
C GLU A 375 -44.99 -11.73 65.97
N ASN A 376 -44.97 -10.52 65.44
CA ASN A 376 -46.17 -9.74 65.03
C ASN A 376 -46.70 -10.16 63.62
N GLY A 377 -46.16 -11.24 63.01
CA GLY A 377 -46.54 -11.76 61.70
C GLY A 377 -46.01 -10.97 60.51
N ARG A 378 -45.20 -9.94 60.70
CA ARG A 378 -44.58 -9.18 59.61
C ARG A 378 -43.42 -10.02 58.99
N GLU A 379 -43.33 -10.04 57.67
CA GLU A 379 -42.18 -10.61 56.97
C GLU A 379 -41.26 -9.50 56.43
N GLN A 380 -39.97 -9.74 56.48
CA GLN A 380 -38.96 -8.84 55.93
C GLN A 380 -37.85 -9.65 55.24
N ILE A 381 -37.46 -9.23 54.05
CA ILE A 381 -36.35 -9.83 53.30
C ILE A 381 -35.14 -8.92 53.45
N MET A 382 -34.02 -9.46 53.90
CA MET A 382 -32.77 -8.71 54.01
C MET A 382 -31.56 -9.59 53.67
N ASP A 383 -30.41 -8.96 53.54
CA ASP A 383 -29.15 -9.68 53.34
C ASP A 383 -28.84 -10.56 54.56
N LEU A 384 -28.38 -11.78 54.33
CA LEU A 384 -28.13 -12.76 55.41
C LEU A 384 -27.06 -12.29 56.39
N ASN A 385 -25.98 -11.68 55.87
CA ASN A 385 -24.91 -11.10 56.70
C ASN A 385 -25.40 -9.92 57.53
N LEU A 386 -26.29 -9.10 56.98
CA LEU A 386 -26.89 -7.98 57.67
C LEU A 386 -27.84 -8.49 58.77
N ALA A 387 -28.65 -9.52 58.49
CA ALA A 387 -29.51 -10.16 59.47
C ALA A 387 -28.72 -10.77 60.63
N ALA A 388 -27.56 -11.37 60.36
CA ALA A 388 -26.67 -11.85 61.39
C ALA A 388 -26.05 -10.73 62.23
N LYS A 389 -25.61 -9.64 61.61
CA LYS A 389 -25.06 -8.47 62.30
C LYS A 389 -26.10 -7.79 63.21
N LEU A 390 -27.36 -7.81 62.80
CA LEU A 390 -28.47 -7.24 63.59
C LEU A 390 -29.00 -8.22 64.66
N GLY A 391 -28.45 -9.43 64.75
CA GLY A 391 -28.82 -10.44 65.72
C GLY A 391 -30.16 -11.13 65.46
N TYR A 392 -30.69 -11.00 64.23
CA TYR A 392 -31.96 -11.63 63.86
C TYR A 392 -31.78 -13.15 63.54
N VAL A 393 -30.56 -13.54 63.07
CA VAL A 393 -30.18 -14.92 62.91
C VAL A 393 -28.81 -15.16 63.53
N LYS A 394 -28.55 -16.35 64.01
CA LYS A 394 -27.24 -16.80 64.48
C LYS A 394 -26.74 -17.90 63.52
N ASN A 395 -25.49 -17.78 63.08
CA ASN A 395 -24.81 -18.85 62.36
C ASN A 395 -24.51 -20.04 63.25
#